data_ef1e4bbfbc457d681b9551f962403167
#
_entry.id   ef1e4bbfbc457d681b9551f962403167
#
_cell.length_a   1.000
_cell.length_b   1.000
_cell.length_c   1.000
_cell.angle_alpha   90.00
_cell.angle_beta   90.00
_cell.angle_gamma   90.00
#
_symmetry.space_group_name_H-M   'P 1'
#
loop_
_entity.id
_entity.type
_entity.pdbx_description
1 polymer ?
#
loop_
_entity_poly.entity_id
_entity_poly.type
_entity_poly.pdbx_seq_one_letter_code
_entity_poly.pdbx_strand_id
1 'polypeptide(L)'
;PKGVLLHGPPGTGKTLLAKAVANETNSHFILINGPEIMSKYYGQSEENLRKKFEEAEKNAPSIIFIDEIDAIASKREETRGEVERRVVAQLLALMDGLQSRGKVVVIAATNVPNILDTALRRPGRFDREIEIGVPSKEGRLNILKIHTRNMPMYTKENIVKDSGFEQEYKEAILNLLIYKDANS
;
A
#
# COMPACT_ATOMS: atom_id res chain seq x y z
N PRO A 1 14.99 10.17 6.21
CA PRO A 1 14.45 9.90 4.88
C PRO A 1 13.11 10.61 4.74
N LYS A 2 12.84 11.22 3.57
CA LYS A 2 11.57 11.89 3.30
C LYS A 2 10.64 11.04 2.44
N GLY A 3 11.21 10.07 1.74
CA GLY A 3 10.46 9.13 0.93
C GLY A 3 10.80 7.68 1.26
N VAL A 4 9.77 6.86 1.39
CA VAL A 4 9.86 5.42 1.62
C VAL A 4 9.08 4.69 0.53
N LEU A 5 9.70 3.71 -0.11
CA LEU A 5 9.05 2.84 -1.07
C LEU A 5 8.75 1.48 -0.41
N LEU A 6 7.46 1.16 -0.29
CA LEU A 6 7.01 -0.16 0.10
C LEU A 6 6.80 -1.01 -1.15
N HIS A 7 7.42 -2.17 -1.22
CA HIS A 7 7.22 -3.06 -2.37
C HIS A 7 6.98 -4.51 -1.92
N GLY A 8 6.40 -5.30 -2.80
CA GLY A 8 6.13 -6.71 -2.53
C GLY A 8 4.80 -7.18 -3.15
N PRO A 9 4.44 -8.47 -3.01
CA PRO A 9 3.25 -9.03 -3.60
C PRO A 9 1.96 -8.29 -3.25
N PRO A 10 0.94 -8.32 -4.10
CA PRO A 10 -0.35 -7.71 -3.78
C PRO A 10 -0.98 -8.39 -2.55
N GLY A 11 -1.81 -7.65 -1.82
CA GLY A 11 -2.51 -8.17 -0.64
C GLY A 11 -1.66 -8.37 0.63
N THR A 12 -0.40 -7.93 0.66
CA THR A 12 0.50 -8.06 1.83
C THR A 12 0.31 -6.97 2.89
N GLY A 13 -0.61 -6.03 2.68
CA GLY A 13 -0.98 -5.02 3.70
C GLY A 13 -0.19 -3.71 3.63
N LYS A 14 0.45 -3.38 2.51
CA LYS A 14 1.24 -2.14 2.34
C LYS A 14 0.46 -0.88 2.70
N THR A 15 -0.76 -0.75 2.19
CA THR A 15 -1.67 0.38 2.47
C THR A 15 -2.09 0.42 3.95
N LEU A 16 -2.35 -0.75 4.54
CA LEU A 16 -2.72 -0.86 5.96
C LEU A 16 -1.57 -0.43 6.86
N LEU A 17 -0.34 -0.84 6.53
CA LEU A 17 0.86 -0.44 7.26
C LEU A 17 1.04 1.08 7.27
N ALA A 18 0.89 1.74 6.11
CA ALA A 18 1.01 3.19 6.02
C ALA A 18 -0.04 3.93 6.87
N LYS A 19 -1.29 3.44 6.87
CA LYS A 19 -2.35 3.98 7.74
C LYS A 19 -2.05 3.78 9.22
N ALA A 20 -1.53 2.62 9.61
CA ALA A 20 -1.15 2.34 10.99
C ALA A 20 -0.03 3.27 11.46
N VAL A 21 1.00 3.50 10.64
CA VAL A 21 2.08 4.45 10.94
C VAL A 21 1.54 5.86 11.13
N ALA A 22 0.61 6.32 10.28
CA ALA A 22 0.01 7.64 10.41
C ALA A 22 -0.77 7.79 11.72
N ASN A 23 -1.53 6.78 12.12
CA ASN A 23 -2.25 6.78 13.39
C ASN A 23 -1.31 6.82 14.58
N GLU A 24 -0.27 5.96 14.61
CA GLU A 24 0.71 5.91 15.70
C GLU A 24 1.52 7.20 15.85
N THR A 25 1.73 7.90 14.76
CA THR A 25 2.48 9.17 14.76
C THR A 25 1.60 10.42 14.88
N ASN A 26 0.29 10.26 15.04
CA ASN A 26 -0.68 11.37 15.02
C ASN A 26 -0.50 12.30 13.80
N SER A 27 -0.19 11.72 12.65
CA SER A 27 0.04 12.46 11.41
C SER A 27 -1.23 12.49 10.55
N HIS A 28 -1.44 13.63 9.88
CA HIS A 28 -2.50 13.72 8.88
C HIS A 28 -2.19 12.79 7.70
N PHE A 29 -3.16 11.94 7.31
CA PHE A 29 -2.96 10.93 6.27
C PHE A 29 -3.67 11.30 4.98
N ILE A 30 -2.91 11.43 3.90
CA ILE A 30 -3.41 11.74 2.56
C ILE A 30 -3.16 10.56 1.64
N LEU A 31 -4.24 9.98 1.12
CA LEU A 31 -4.17 8.90 0.13
C LEU A 31 -4.20 9.47 -1.28
N ILE A 32 -3.27 9.03 -2.10
CA ILE A 32 -3.21 9.24 -3.55
C ILE A 32 -3.23 7.87 -4.21
N ASN A 33 -4.21 7.63 -5.07
CA ASN A 33 -4.29 6.40 -5.86
C ASN A 33 -3.73 6.68 -7.26
N GLY A 34 -2.67 5.95 -7.65
CA GLY A 34 -1.98 6.15 -8.93
C GLY A 34 -2.90 6.10 -10.15
N PRO A 35 -3.69 5.03 -10.34
CA PRO A 35 -4.67 4.94 -11.43
C PRO A 35 -5.67 6.10 -11.49
N GLU A 36 -6.10 6.59 -10.31
CA GLU A 36 -7.07 7.68 -10.21
C GLU A 36 -6.50 9.02 -10.68
N ILE A 37 -5.22 9.26 -10.39
CA ILE A 37 -4.50 10.42 -10.91
C ILE A 37 -4.42 10.36 -12.44
N MET A 38 -4.12 9.19 -13.02
CA MET A 38 -3.95 9.02 -14.46
C MET A 38 -5.27 9.03 -15.25
N SER A 39 -6.40 8.69 -14.61
CA SER A 39 -7.71 8.63 -15.27
C SER A 39 -8.40 9.97 -15.52
N LYS A 40 -7.87 11.05 -14.96
CA LYS A 40 -8.47 12.40 -15.06
C LYS A 40 -7.98 13.15 -16.29
N TYR A 41 -8.86 14.02 -16.85
CA TYR A 41 -8.61 14.79 -18.06
C TYR A 41 -7.31 15.61 -18.00
N TYR A 42 -6.77 15.94 -19.18
CA TYR A 42 -5.57 16.77 -19.40
C TYR A 42 -5.50 17.97 -18.44
N GLY A 43 -4.39 18.12 -17.73
CA GLY A 43 -4.12 19.24 -16.84
C GLY A 43 -4.69 19.13 -15.43
N GLN A 44 -5.68 18.24 -15.20
CA GLN A 44 -6.24 18.04 -13.85
C GLN A 44 -5.36 17.13 -12.98
N SER A 45 -4.59 16.25 -13.59
CA SER A 45 -3.75 15.29 -12.88
C SER A 45 -2.63 15.97 -12.11
N GLU A 46 -1.91 16.87 -12.75
CA GLU A 46 -0.82 17.65 -12.13
C GLU A 46 -1.36 18.59 -11.04
N GLU A 47 -2.48 19.25 -11.30
CA GLU A 47 -3.11 20.15 -10.35
C GLU A 47 -3.62 19.42 -9.11
N ASN A 48 -4.26 18.25 -9.28
CA ASN A 48 -4.71 17.42 -8.18
C ASN A 48 -3.54 16.92 -7.32
N LEU A 49 -2.46 16.49 -7.96
CA LEU A 49 -1.25 16.07 -7.25
C LEU A 49 -0.68 17.24 -6.42
N ARG A 50 -0.57 18.43 -7.01
CA ARG A 50 -0.11 19.63 -6.31
C ARG A 50 -0.98 19.97 -5.10
N LYS A 51 -2.32 19.97 -5.26
CA LYS A 51 -3.26 20.23 -4.16
C LYS A 51 -3.08 19.28 -2.99
N LYS A 52 -2.82 17.98 -3.26
CA LYS A 52 -2.56 16.99 -2.21
C LYS A 52 -1.27 17.27 -1.44
N PHE A 53 -0.22 17.70 -2.12
CA PHE A 53 1.02 18.09 -1.47
C PHE A 53 0.87 19.40 -0.66
N GLU A 54 0.16 20.39 -1.17
CA GLU A 54 -0.18 21.63 -0.44
C GLU A 54 -1.05 21.34 0.79
N GLU A 55 -2.01 20.41 0.69
CA GLU A 55 -2.81 19.94 1.83
C GLU A 55 -1.92 19.31 2.90
N ALA A 56 -0.94 18.48 2.50
CA ALA A 56 0.00 17.85 3.42
C ALA A 56 0.88 18.89 4.15
N GLU A 57 1.36 19.88 3.44
CA GLU A 57 2.18 20.96 4.03
C GLU A 57 1.38 21.78 5.05
N LYS A 58 0.13 22.11 4.75
CA LYS A 58 -0.77 22.87 5.65
C LYS A 58 -1.11 22.12 6.94
N ASN A 59 -1.22 20.79 6.85
CA ASN A 59 -1.62 19.93 7.96
C ASN A 59 -0.44 19.14 8.55
N ALA A 60 0.79 19.63 8.40
CA ALA A 60 1.97 18.97 8.93
C ALA A 60 1.92 18.86 10.49
N PRO A 61 2.32 17.74 11.10
CA PRO A 61 2.98 16.57 10.49
C PRO A 61 2.01 15.72 9.67
N SER A 62 2.42 15.32 8.46
CA SER A 62 1.56 14.57 7.54
C SER A 62 2.30 13.47 6.78
N ILE A 63 1.54 12.46 6.38
CA ILE A 63 2.00 11.36 5.53
C ILE A 63 1.18 11.38 4.25
N ILE A 64 1.86 11.53 3.11
CA ILE A 64 1.30 11.29 1.79
C ILE A 64 1.57 9.84 1.43
N PHE A 65 0.53 9.06 1.21
CA PHE A 65 0.65 7.68 0.75
C PHE A 65 0.20 7.57 -0.71
N ILE A 66 1.12 7.16 -1.59
CA ILE A 66 0.86 6.96 -3.02
C ILE A 66 0.75 5.45 -3.26
N ASP A 67 -0.47 4.98 -3.47
CA ASP A 67 -0.70 3.57 -3.81
C ASP A 67 -0.58 3.35 -5.31
N GLU A 68 -0.07 2.18 -5.70
CA GLU A 68 0.14 1.80 -7.10
C GLU A 68 0.93 2.88 -7.89
N ILE A 69 2.07 3.31 -7.32
CA ILE A 69 2.91 4.35 -7.94
C ILE A 69 3.40 3.97 -9.34
N ASP A 70 3.48 2.69 -9.64
CA ASP A 70 3.83 2.15 -10.95
C ASP A 70 2.82 2.53 -12.05
N ALA A 71 1.57 2.81 -11.71
CA ALA A 71 0.59 3.37 -12.64
C ALA A 71 0.96 4.78 -13.11
N ILE A 72 1.66 5.56 -12.27
CA ILE A 72 2.11 6.93 -12.59
C ILE A 72 3.50 6.90 -13.22
N ALA A 73 4.40 6.09 -12.70
CA ALA A 73 5.84 6.24 -12.89
C ALA A 73 6.56 4.97 -13.35
N SER A 74 6.01 4.27 -14.33
CA SER A 74 6.62 3.10 -14.97
C SER A 74 7.75 3.49 -15.96
N LYS A 75 8.81 2.67 -16.07
CA LYS A 75 9.95 2.82 -17.00
C LYS A 75 9.63 2.58 -18.48
N ARG A 76 8.44 2.16 -18.86
CA ARG A 76 8.10 1.84 -20.25
C ARG A 76 8.20 3.07 -21.15
N GLU A 77 9.43 3.35 -21.63
CA GLU A 77 9.84 4.60 -22.28
C GLU A 77 9.18 4.84 -23.65
N GLU A 78 8.82 3.79 -24.37
CA GLU A 78 8.38 3.90 -25.77
C GLU A 78 6.88 4.21 -25.94
N THR A 79 6.07 4.05 -24.91
CA THR A 79 4.60 4.22 -24.97
C THR A 79 4.06 5.26 -23.99
N ARG A 80 4.93 5.97 -23.28
CA ARG A 80 4.47 7.02 -22.37
C ARG A 80 3.85 8.18 -23.12
N GLY A 81 2.57 8.39 -22.88
CA GLY A 81 1.90 9.60 -23.31
C GLY A 81 2.53 10.84 -22.67
N GLU A 82 2.38 11.99 -23.30
CA GLU A 82 2.90 13.29 -22.83
C GLU A 82 2.41 13.60 -21.39
N VAL A 83 1.21 13.15 -21.05
CA VAL A 83 0.59 13.33 -19.71
C VAL A 83 1.37 12.61 -18.64
N GLU A 84 1.73 11.33 -18.85
CA GLU A 84 2.49 10.54 -17.86
C GLU A 84 3.83 11.19 -17.55
N ARG A 85 4.54 11.65 -18.56
CA ARG A 85 5.84 12.35 -18.38
C ARG A 85 5.68 13.61 -17.54
N ARG A 86 4.62 14.38 -17.75
CA ARG A 86 4.34 15.61 -16.99
C ARG A 86 4.00 15.30 -15.54
N VAL A 87 3.17 14.29 -15.29
CA VAL A 87 2.80 13.89 -13.92
C VAL A 87 4.02 13.40 -13.15
N VAL A 88 4.89 12.58 -13.77
CA VAL A 88 6.16 12.15 -13.16
C VAL A 88 7.06 13.34 -12.85
N ALA A 89 7.26 14.25 -13.81
CA ALA A 89 8.06 15.46 -13.61
C ALA A 89 7.52 16.34 -12.49
N GLN A 90 6.19 16.47 -12.41
CA GLN A 90 5.53 17.20 -11.32
C GLN A 90 5.73 16.52 -9.97
N LEU A 91 5.59 15.18 -9.89
CA LEU A 91 5.83 14.42 -8.66
C LEU A 91 7.27 14.63 -8.17
N LEU A 92 8.25 14.51 -9.07
CA LEU A 92 9.66 14.73 -8.74
C LEU A 92 9.91 16.14 -8.20
N ALA A 93 9.35 17.17 -8.85
CA ALA A 93 9.49 18.56 -8.42
C ALA A 93 8.84 18.81 -7.05
N LEU A 94 7.66 18.21 -6.80
CA LEU A 94 6.98 18.31 -5.51
C LEU A 94 7.78 17.64 -4.39
N MET A 95 8.33 16.44 -4.65
CA MET A 95 9.18 15.75 -3.67
C MET A 95 10.45 16.54 -3.36
N ASP A 96 11.09 17.10 -4.37
CA ASP A 96 12.28 17.94 -4.18
C ASP A 96 11.92 19.22 -3.39
N GLY A 97 10.75 19.80 -3.62
CA GLY A 97 10.22 20.96 -2.88
C GLY A 97 9.99 20.72 -1.40
N LEU A 98 9.57 19.50 -1.00
CA LEU A 98 9.38 19.13 0.40
C LEU A 98 10.69 19.15 1.22
N GLN A 99 11.85 19.19 0.59
CA GLN A 99 13.14 19.13 1.28
C GLN A 99 13.38 20.35 2.19
N SER A 100 12.72 21.46 1.91
CA SER A 100 12.88 22.72 2.67
C SER A 100 11.74 23.02 3.67
N ARG A 101 10.62 22.28 3.62
CA ARG A 101 9.34 22.76 4.18
C ARG A 101 8.69 21.91 5.26
N GLY A 102 9.40 21.07 6.01
CA GLY A 102 8.78 20.59 7.21
C GLY A 102 8.52 19.10 7.36
N LYS A 103 7.58 18.74 8.21
CA LYS A 103 7.32 17.38 8.70
C LYS A 103 6.35 16.62 7.79
N VAL A 104 6.66 16.55 6.49
CA VAL A 104 5.90 15.74 5.50
C VAL A 104 6.76 14.56 5.08
N VAL A 105 6.20 13.36 5.15
CA VAL A 105 6.82 12.12 4.68
C VAL A 105 5.99 11.55 3.54
N VAL A 106 6.65 11.12 2.47
CA VAL A 106 5.97 10.47 1.34
C VAL A 106 6.25 8.96 1.40
N ILE A 107 5.21 8.17 1.44
CA ILE A 107 5.31 6.71 1.36
C ILE A 107 4.65 6.27 0.05
N ALA A 108 5.36 5.53 -0.77
CA ALA A 108 4.78 4.96 -1.99
C ALA A 108 4.70 3.44 -1.90
N ALA A 109 3.73 2.85 -2.57
CA ALA A 109 3.60 1.40 -2.66
C ALA A 109 3.56 0.94 -4.12
N THR A 110 4.22 -0.19 -4.39
CA THR A 110 4.18 -0.86 -5.69
C THR A 110 4.28 -2.38 -5.52
N ASN A 111 3.66 -3.10 -6.46
CA ASN A 111 3.85 -4.55 -6.55
C ASN A 111 5.02 -4.93 -7.47
N VAL A 112 5.53 -3.98 -8.27
CA VAL A 112 6.53 -4.22 -9.33
C VAL A 112 7.65 -3.16 -9.28
N PRO A 113 8.55 -3.21 -8.29
CA PRO A 113 9.57 -2.15 -8.08
C PRO A 113 10.53 -1.98 -9.26
N ASN A 114 10.74 -3.02 -10.06
CA ASN A 114 11.69 -3.01 -11.18
C ASN A 114 11.26 -2.15 -12.37
N ILE A 115 9.97 -1.85 -12.49
CA ILE A 115 9.44 -1.03 -13.59
C ILE A 115 9.38 0.47 -13.25
N LEU A 116 9.68 0.84 -12.00
CA LEU A 116 9.67 2.24 -11.59
C LEU A 116 10.80 3.04 -12.23
N ASP A 117 10.52 4.30 -12.52
CA ASP A 117 11.52 5.26 -13.00
C ASP A 117 12.65 5.41 -11.98
N THR A 118 13.89 5.25 -12.44
CA THR A 118 15.08 5.34 -11.60
C THR A 118 15.25 6.71 -10.95
N ALA A 119 14.70 7.77 -11.55
CA ALA A 119 14.73 9.10 -10.97
C ALA A 119 13.98 9.21 -9.64
N LEU A 120 12.94 8.38 -9.43
CA LEU A 120 12.23 8.31 -8.15
C LEU A 120 13.05 7.68 -7.03
N ARG A 121 13.98 6.79 -7.36
CA ARG A 121 14.80 6.03 -6.40
C ARG A 121 16.13 6.72 -6.05
N ARG A 122 16.29 7.98 -6.43
CA ARG A 122 17.50 8.76 -6.12
C ARG A 122 17.45 9.30 -4.69
N PRO A 123 18.64 9.58 -4.06
CA PRO A 123 18.73 10.21 -2.76
C PRO A 123 17.87 11.48 -2.66
N GLY A 124 17.17 11.64 -1.54
CA GLY A 124 16.24 12.76 -1.31
C GLY A 124 14.80 12.53 -1.79
N ARG A 125 14.54 11.41 -2.48
CA ARG A 125 13.21 10.96 -2.91
C ARG A 125 12.88 9.64 -2.22
N PHE A 126 12.55 8.56 -2.93
CA PHE A 126 12.35 7.25 -2.33
C PHE A 126 13.72 6.56 -2.12
N ASP A 127 14.47 7.04 -1.16
CA ASP A 127 15.81 6.55 -0.83
C ASP A 127 15.81 5.39 0.17
N ARG A 128 14.65 5.04 0.71
CA ARG A 128 14.43 3.87 1.56
C ARG A 128 13.44 2.93 0.89
N GLU A 129 13.87 1.70 0.67
CA GLU A 129 13.03 0.64 0.13
C GLU A 129 12.80 -0.42 1.20
N ILE A 130 11.55 -0.80 1.40
CA ILE A 130 11.15 -1.81 2.38
C ILE A 130 10.31 -2.86 1.66
N GLU A 131 10.79 -4.09 1.69
CA GLU A 131 10.05 -5.22 1.15
C GLU A 131 9.01 -5.71 2.16
N ILE A 132 7.77 -5.81 1.71
CA ILE A 132 6.65 -6.37 2.47
C ILE A 132 6.30 -7.72 1.83
N GLY A 133 6.92 -8.76 2.34
CA GLY A 133 6.75 -10.13 1.86
C GLY A 133 5.44 -10.77 2.31
N VAL A 134 5.21 -12.00 1.85
CA VAL A 134 4.11 -12.84 2.32
C VAL A 134 4.32 -13.17 3.80
N PRO A 135 3.30 -13.01 4.67
CA PRO A 135 3.44 -13.24 6.09
C PRO A 135 3.77 -14.72 6.39
N SER A 136 4.63 -14.93 7.40
CA SER A 136 4.96 -16.26 7.92
C SER A 136 3.71 -16.99 8.46
N LYS A 137 3.83 -18.28 8.75
CA LYS A 137 2.74 -19.07 9.36
C LYS A 137 2.22 -18.42 10.64
N GLU A 138 3.12 -17.96 11.50
CA GLU A 138 2.77 -17.24 12.73
C GLU A 138 2.10 -15.89 12.43
N GLY A 139 2.60 -15.13 11.47
CA GLY A 139 1.99 -13.88 11.01
C GLY A 139 0.57 -14.09 10.49
N ARG A 140 0.33 -15.13 9.68
CA ARG A 140 -1.02 -15.48 9.21
C ARG A 140 -1.97 -15.84 10.35
N LEU A 141 -1.49 -16.59 11.34
CA LEU A 141 -2.28 -16.92 12.53
C LEU A 141 -2.68 -15.66 13.30
N ASN A 142 -1.76 -14.70 13.45
CA ASN A 142 -2.05 -13.45 14.13
C ASN A 142 -3.05 -12.59 13.35
N ILE A 143 -2.92 -12.53 12.02
CA ILE A 143 -3.90 -11.88 11.15
C ILE A 143 -5.29 -12.48 11.31
N LEU A 144 -5.39 -13.81 11.29
CA LEU A 144 -6.65 -14.52 11.51
C LEU A 144 -7.25 -14.18 12.89
N LYS A 145 -6.45 -14.23 13.97
CA LYS A 145 -6.90 -13.88 15.32
C LYS A 145 -7.48 -12.47 15.40
N ILE A 146 -6.86 -11.50 14.70
CA ILE A 146 -7.32 -10.11 14.66
C ILE A 146 -8.68 -10.02 13.94
N HIS A 147 -8.79 -10.62 12.76
CA HIS A 147 -10.02 -10.56 11.96
C HIS A 147 -11.18 -11.36 12.54
N THR A 148 -10.90 -12.43 13.28
CA THR A 148 -11.95 -13.27 13.92
C THR A 148 -12.27 -12.85 15.35
N ARG A 149 -11.65 -11.81 15.88
CA ARG A 149 -11.79 -11.39 17.29
C ARG A 149 -13.24 -11.19 17.74
N ASN A 150 -14.08 -10.69 16.85
CA ASN A 150 -15.49 -10.40 17.11
C ASN A 150 -16.44 -11.37 16.41
N MET A 151 -15.91 -12.44 15.80
CA MET A 151 -16.74 -13.46 15.17
C MET A 151 -17.19 -14.48 16.22
N PRO A 152 -18.45 -14.89 16.24
CA PRO A 152 -18.90 -16.01 17.05
C PRO A 152 -18.19 -17.28 16.54
N MET A 153 -17.20 -17.74 17.29
CA MET A 153 -16.47 -18.96 16.97
C MET A 153 -17.19 -20.15 17.60
N TYR A 154 -17.59 -21.09 16.78
CA TYR A 154 -18.08 -22.37 17.31
C TYR A 154 -16.92 -23.16 17.93
N THR A 155 -17.03 -23.45 19.21
CA THR A 155 -16.11 -24.39 19.86
C THR A 155 -16.46 -25.83 19.46
N LYS A 156 -15.52 -26.79 19.60
CA LYS A 156 -15.77 -28.21 19.32
C LYS A 156 -17.05 -28.75 20.01
N GLU A 157 -17.38 -28.22 21.16
CA GLU A 157 -18.56 -28.61 21.94
C GLU A 157 -19.88 -28.10 21.33
N ASN A 158 -19.85 -26.96 20.62
CA ASN A 158 -21.02 -26.41 19.94
C ASN A 158 -21.23 -27.07 18.57
N ILE A 159 -20.17 -27.53 17.92
CA ILE A 159 -20.23 -28.25 16.64
C ILE A 159 -20.94 -29.62 16.78
N VAL A 160 -20.80 -30.26 17.92
CA VAL A 160 -21.41 -31.58 18.22
C VAL A 160 -22.94 -31.48 18.39
N LYS A 161 -23.48 -30.31 18.73
CA LYS A 161 -24.93 -30.11 18.93
C LYS A 161 -25.72 -29.78 17.69
N ASP A 162 -25.06 -29.29 16.62
CA ASP A 162 -25.74 -28.85 15.39
C ASP A 162 -25.39 -29.78 14.22
N SER A 163 -25.94 -30.96 14.24
CA SER A 163 -25.58 -32.12 13.38
C SER A 163 -25.95 -31.98 11.90
N GLY A 164 -26.36 -30.82 11.42
CA GLY A 164 -26.73 -30.59 10.02
C GLY A 164 -25.70 -29.86 9.14
N PHE A 165 -24.69 -29.19 9.75
CA PHE A 165 -23.73 -28.36 9.01
C PHE A 165 -22.29 -28.92 9.03
N GLU A 166 -22.10 -30.14 9.55
CA GLU A 166 -20.84 -30.55 10.17
C GLU A 166 -19.74 -31.07 9.23
N GLN A 167 -20.10 -31.74 8.14
CA GLN A 167 -19.11 -32.49 7.35
C GLN A 167 -18.40 -31.58 6.32
N GLU A 168 -19.16 -30.78 5.60
CA GLU A 168 -18.61 -29.94 4.51
C GLU A 168 -17.73 -28.77 5.00
N TYR A 169 -18.08 -28.14 6.12
CA TYR A 169 -17.30 -27.05 6.68
C TYR A 169 -16.04 -27.52 7.42
N LYS A 170 -16.08 -28.68 8.07
CA LYS A 170 -14.89 -29.30 8.67
C LYS A 170 -13.87 -29.68 7.60
N GLU A 171 -14.29 -30.28 6.51
CA GLU A 171 -13.41 -30.61 5.40
C GLU A 171 -12.87 -29.39 4.69
N ALA A 172 -13.67 -28.34 4.50
CA ALA A 172 -13.22 -27.09 3.88
C ALA A 172 -12.18 -26.35 4.74
N ILE A 173 -12.38 -26.25 6.06
CA ILE A 173 -11.41 -25.60 6.98
C ILE A 173 -10.18 -26.50 7.18
N LEU A 174 -10.36 -27.82 7.28
CA LEU A 174 -9.24 -28.77 7.39
C LEU A 174 -8.42 -28.78 6.10
N ASN A 175 -9.07 -28.78 4.93
CA ASN A 175 -8.42 -28.70 3.63
C ASN A 175 -7.70 -27.35 3.41
N LEU A 176 -8.25 -26.22 3.87
CA LEU A 176 -7.57 -24.93 3.86
C LEU A 176 -6.32 -24.90 4.78
N LEU A 177 -6.34 -25.65 5.88
CA LEU A 177 -5.21 -25.76 6.80
C LEU A 177 -4.18 -26.80 6.34
N ILE A 178 -4.62 -27.91 5.74
CA ILE A 178 -3.76 -29.03 5.30
C ILE A 178 -3.19 -28.78 3.91
N TYR A 179 -3.92 -28.12 3.00
CA TYR A 179 -3.47 -27.86 1.63
C TYR A 179 -2.22 -26.96 1.54
N LYS A 180 -1.86 -26.29 2.62
CA LYS A 180 -0.65 -25.44 2.68
C LYS A 180 0.58 -26.12 3.27
N ASP A 181 0.45 -27.27 3.91
CA ASP A 181 1.60 -28.00 4.45
C ASP A 181 2.19 -29.01 3.43
N ALA A 182 1.52 -29.25 2.30
CA ALA A 182 1.98 -30.18 1.25
C ALA A 182 2.80 -29.54 0.13
N ASN A 183 2.96 -28.19 0.13
CA ASN A 183 3.71 -27.42 -0.89
C ASN A 183 4.75 -26.48 -0.27
N SER A 184 5.29 -26.79 0.89
CA SER A 184 6.46 -26.12 1.49
C SER A 184 7.67 -27.03 1.53
#